data_111e33c3b6bed2b840c39361c4f500de
#
_entry.id   111e33c3b6bed2b840c39361c4f500de
#
_cell.length_a   1.000
_cell.length_b   1.000
_cell.length_c   1.000
_cell.angle_alpha   90.00
_cell.angle_beta   90.00
_cell.angle_gamma   90.00
#
_symmetry.space_group_name_H-M   'P 1'
#
loop_
_entity.id
_entity.type
_entity.pdbx_description
1 polymer ?
#
loop_
_entity_poly.entity_id
_entity_poly.type
_entity_poly.pdbx_seq_one_letter_code
_entity_poly.pdbx_strand_id
1 'polypeptide(L)'
;TQDRSSAASDVYKRQDFLLSNLNGTNKISNKDLEGDYILNVWASWCITCMVEHPYLSKLSKNGIKIVGLNYKDDRSDALVWLNKFDNPYDLIIHDFKGTLALDLGVTGAPETFLVNNGKVVAHYQGEVNQTVWNEVFQPIINSKNLSLK
;
A
#
# COMPACT_ATOMS: atom_id res chain seq x y z
N THR A 1 -10.03 -2.09 15.35
CA THR A 1 -9.60 -2.04 13.96
C THR A 1 -10.31 -0.95 13.18
N GLN A 2 -11.64 -0.84 13.31
CA GLN A 2 -12.41 0.18 12.62
C GLN A 2 -12.04 1.58 13.07
N ASP A 3 -11.88 1.79 14.38
CA ASP A 3 -11.47 3.07 14.92
C ASP A 3 -10.10 3.47 14.40
N ARG A 4 -9.21 2.50 14.29
CA ARG A 4 -7.87 2.72 13.76
C ARG A 4 -7.91 3.12 12.29
N SER A 5 -8.75 2.47 11.49
CA SER A 5 -8.92 2.82 10.09
C SER A 5 -9.48 4.24 9.93
N SER A 6 -10.43 4.62 10.77
CA SER A 6 -10.97 5.97 10.75
C SER A 6 -9.92 7.02 11.11
N ALA A 7 -9.11 6.75 12.13
CA ALA A 7 -8.03 7.66 12.53
C ALA A 7 -7.00 7.81 11.41
N ALA A 8 -6.59 6.69 10.81
CA ALA A 8 -5.65 6.70 9.70
C ALA A 8 -6.24 7.45 8.49
N SER A 9 -7.53 7.26 8.23
CA SER A 9 -8.24 7.95 7.16
C SER A 9 -8.20 9.46 7.34
N ASP A 10 -8.46 9.95 8.57
CA ASP A 10 -8.42 11.37 8.86
C ASP A 10 -7.03 11.96 8.68
N VAL A 11 -6.01 11.27 9.17
CA VAL A 11 -4.62 11.70 9.02
C VAL A 11 -4.24 11.71 7.53
N TYR A 12 -4.58 10.66 6.80
CA TYR A 12 -4.25 10.54 5.38
C TYR A 12 -4.89 11.67 4.56
N LYS A 13 -6.13 12.00 4.85
CA LYS A 13 -6.86 13.06 4.13
C LYS A 13 -6.29 14.45 4.40
N ARG A 14 -5.81 14.71 5.62
CA ARG A 14 -5.33 16.02 6.02
C ARG A 14 -3.87 16.28 5.73
N GLN A 15 -3.08 15.21 5.71
CA GLN A 15 -1.63 15.34 5.55
C GLN A 15 -1.26 15.30 4.08
N ASP A 16 -0.70 16.40 3.61
CA ASP A 16 -0.07 16.44 2.30
C ASP A 16 1.31 15.85 2.43
N PHE A 17 1.73 15.11 1.43
CA PHE A 17 3.09 14.61 1.38
C PHE A 17 3.72 14.89 0.03
N LEU A 18 5.04 14.89 0.00
CA LEU A 18 5.83 14.97 -1.23
C LEU A 18 7.06 14.10 -1.01
N LEU A 19 7.06 12.93 -1.61
CA LEU A 19 8.11 11.94 -1.45
C LEU A 19 8.60 11.46 -2.81
N SER A 20 9.83 10.97 -2.85
CA SER A 20 10.39 10.42 -4.08
C SER A 20 9.68 9.12 -4.44
N ASN A 21 9.55 8.85 -5.75
CA ASN A 21 9.25 7.49 -6.19
C ASN A 21 10.47 6.61 -5.93
N LEU A 22 10.31 5.28 -6.02
CA LEU A 22 11.40 4.38 -5.67
C LEU A 22 12.63 4.56 -6.57
N ASN A 23 12.44 4.85 -7.85
CA ASN A 23 13.55 5.06 -8.79
C ASN A 23 14.29 6.37 -8.56
N GLY A 24 13.71 7.29 -7.81
CA GLY A 24 14.33 8.60 -7.56
C GLY A 24 14.22 9.58 -8.72
N THR A 25 13.35 9.28 -9.69
CA THR A 25 13.22 10.09 -10.90
C THR A 25 12.18 11.20 -10.78
N ASN A 26 11.16 11.00 -9.94
CA ASN A 26 10.04 11.93 -9.77
C ASN A 26 9.61 12.00 -8.32
N LYS A 27 8.89 13.07 -8.00
CA LYS A 27 8.20 13.20 -6.71
C LYS A 27 6.76 12.78 -6.85
N ILE A 28 6.23 12.18 -5.80
CA ILE A 28 4.84 11.74 -5.70
C ILE A 28 4.18 12.53 -4.58
N SER A 29 2.97 13.01 -4.83
CA SER A 29 2.16 13.72 -3.84
C SER A 29 0.77 13.11 -3.78
N ASN A 30 -0.05 13.61 -2.87
CA ASN A 30 -1.46 13.23 -2.76
C ASN A 30 -2.20 13.31 -4.10
N LYS A 31 -1.82 14.27 -4.94
CA LYS A 31 -2.48 14.51 -6.23
C LYS A 31 -2.27 13.38 -7.23
N ASP A 32 -1.23 12.58 -7.02
CA ASP A 32 -0.94 11.43 -7.88
C ASP A 32 -1.73 10.18 -7.49
N LEU A 33 -2.41 10.22 -6.35
CA LEU A 33 -3.15 9.09 -5.79
C LEU A 33 -4.65 9.33 -5.90
N GLU A 34 -5.19 9.10 -7.07
CA GLU A 34 -6.62 9.32 -7.33
C GLU A 34 -7.39 8.00 -7.39
N GLY A 35 -8.70 8.10 -7.13
CA GLY A 35 -9.61 6.98 -7.25
C GLY A 35 -9.48 5.97 -6.12
N ASP A 36 -9.77 4.72 -6.45
CA ASP A 36 -9.76 3.62 -5.48
C ASP A 36 -8.54 2.74 -5.73
N TYR A 37 -7.83 2.40 -4.66
CA TYR A 37 -6.62 1.58 -4.80
C TYR A 37 -6.29 0.87 -3.49
N ILE A 38 -5.45 -0.13 -3.61
CA ILE A 38 -4.82 -0.80 -2.47
C ILE A 38 -3.49 -0.11 -2.21
N LEU A 39 -3.21 0.26 -0.98
CA LEU A 39 -1.91 0.78 -0.56
C LEU A 39 -1.24 -0.30 0.29
N ASN A 40 -0.12 -0.81 -0.20
CA ASN A 40 0.60 -1.90 0.47
C ASN A 40 1.96 -1.40 0.99
N VAL A 41 2.15 -1.51 2.28
CA VAL A 41 3.40 -1.15 2.97
C VAL A 41 4.32 -2.36 2.95
N TRP A 42 5.52 -2.21 2.38
CA TRP A 42 6.46 -3.30 2.19
C TRP A 42 7.90 -2.83 2.34
N ALA A 43 8.80 -3.78 2.47
CA ALA A 43 10.24 -3.51 2.50
C ALA A 43 11.01 -4.75 2.06
N SER A 44 12.19 -4.56 1.50
CA SER A 44 13.04 -5.67 1.08
C SER A 44 13.58 -6.47 2.26
N TRP A 45 13.69 -5.86 3.43
CA TRP A 45 14.14 -6.53 4.67
C TRP A 45 13.04 -7.35 5.34
N CYS A 46 11.82 -7.33 4.81
CA CYS A 46 10.64 -7.93 5.45
C CYS A 46 10.35 -9.32 4.86
N ILE A 47 10.58 -10.36 5.65
CA ILE A 47 10.36 -11.76 5.20
C ILE A 47 8.89 -12.01 4.90
N THR A 48 8.00 -11.52 5.75
CA THR A 48 6.56 -11.71 5.56
C THR A 48 6.05 -11.00 4.29
N CYS A 49 6.69 -9.90 3.92
CA CYS A 49 6.39 -9.22 2.65
C CYS A 49 6.73 -10.12 1.46
N MET A 50 7.80 -10.88 1.56
CA MET A 50 8.18 -11.84 0.51
C MET A 50 7.13 -12.95 0.36
N VAL A 51 6.59 -13.43 1.47
CA VAL A 51 5.53 -14.45 1.46
C VAL A 51 4.25 -13.92 0.83
N GLU A 52 3.91 -12.67 1.09
CA GLU A 52 2.71 -12.01 0.58
C GLU A 52 2.79 -11.70 -0.92
N HIS A 53 3.98 -11.43 -1.41
CA HIS A 53 4.21 -10.82 -2.72
C HIS A 53 3.56 -11.56 -3.91
N PRO A 54 3.61 -12.90 -3.98
CA PRO A 54 2.95 -13.61 -5.09
C PRO A 54 1.45 -13.35 -5.15
N TYR A 55 0.79 -13.18 -4.01
CA TYR A 55 -0.62 -12.88 -3.98
C TYR A 55 -0.91 -11.48 -4.49
N LEU A 56 -0.09 -10.50 -4.13
CA LEU A 56 -0.20 -9.14 -4.66
C LEU A 56 -0.02 -9.13 -6.19
N SER A 57 0.92 -9.89 -6.69
CA SER A 57 1.13 -10.03 -8.13
C SER A 57 -0.11 -10.61 -8.82
N LYS A 58 -0.76 -11.58 -8.20
CA LYS A 58 -2.01 -12.14 -8.71
C LYS A 58 -3.11 -11.10 -8.75
N LEU A 59 -3.27 -10.30 -7.70
CA LEU A 59 -4.26 -9.22 -7.65
C LEU A 59 -4.01 -8.20 -8.76
N SER A 60 -2.76 -7.80 -8.93
CA SER A 60 -2.36 -6.84 -9.96
C SER A 60 -2.70 -7.36 -11.36
N LYS A 61 -2.42 -8.63 -11.63
CA LYS A 61 -2.72 -9.26 -12.92
C LYS A 61 -4.21 -9.35 -13.16
N ASN A 62 -5.01 -9.37 -12.11
CA ASN A 62 -6.47 -9.37 -12.21
C ASN A 62 -7.06 -7.95 -12.28
N GLY A 63 -6.22 -6.94 -12.44
CA GLY A 63 -6.66 -5.59 -12.65
C GLY A 63 -6.82 -4.74 -11.40
N ILE A 64 -6.39 -5.24 -10.24
CA ILE A 64 -6.44 -4.46 -8.99
C ILE A 64 -5.29 -3.47 -8.99
N LYS A 65 -5.61 -2.19 -8.81
CA LYS A 65 -4.59 -1.14 -8.70
C LYS A 65 -3.95 -1.17 -7.32
N ILE A 66 -2.63 -1.36 -7.29
CA ILE A 66 -1.86 -1.41 -6.05
C ILE A 66 -0.78 -0.33 -6.08
N VAL A 67 -0.76 0.50 -5.05
CA VAL A 67 0.29 1.48 -4.80
C VAL A 67 1.19 0.91 -3.71
N GLY A 68 2.48 0.89 -3.94
CA GLY A 68 3.45 0.43 -2.96
C GLY A 68 3.95 1.58 -2.11
N LEU A 69 4.03 1.38 -0.80
CA LEU A 69 4.70 2.27 0.13
C LEU A 69 5.93 1.53 0.64
N ASN A 70 7.09 1.88 0.09
CA ASN A 70 8.36 1.25 0.47
C ASN A 70 8.84 1.89 1.77
N TYR A 71 8.84 1.12 2.84
CA TYR A 71 8.93 1.59 4.21
C TYR A 71 10.31 1.36 4.82
N LYS A 72 10.99 2.46 5.16
CA LYS A 72 12.29 2.44 5.86
C LYS A 72 13.27 1.46 5.21
N ASP A 73 13.44 1.58 3.93
CA ASP A 73 14.22 0.64 3.13
C ASP A 73 15.24 1.36 2.27
N ASP A 74 16.34 0.70 2.00
CA ASP A 74 17.35 1.20 1.08
C ASP A 74 16.83 1.08 -0.36
N ARG A 75 16.98 2.17 -1.12
CA ARG A 75 16.49 2.20 -2.52
C ARG A 75 17.09 1.08 -3.37
N SER A 76 18.39 0.88 -3.27
CA SER A 76 19.08 -0.14 -4.06
C SER A 76 18.58 -1.53 -3.73
N ASP A 77 18.42 -1.83 -2.44
CA ASP A 77 17.94 -3.12 -1.98
C ASP A 77 16.51 -3.36 -2.46
N ALA A 78 15.67 -2.35 -2.38
CA ALA A 78 14.29 -2.43 -2.82
C ALA A 78 14.18 -2.69 -4.33
N LEU A 79 15.00 -2.02 -5.13
CA LEU A 79 15.03 -2.19 -6.58
C LEU A 79 15.49 -3.60 -6.97
N VAL A 80 16.53 -4.10 -6.32
CA VAL A 80 17.01 -5.47 -6.54
C VAL A 80 15.91 -6.48 -6.19
N TRP A 81 15.23 -6.25 -5.08
CA TRP A 81 14.15 -7.12 -4.60
C TRP A 81 13.00 -7.19 -5.61
N LEU A 82 12.56 -6.04 -6.14
CA LEU A 82 11.49 -6.01 -7.14
C LEU A 82 11.90 -6.67 -8.45
N ASN A 83 13.16 -6.52 -8.85
CA ASN A 83 13.66 -7.18 -10.04
C ASN A 83 13.65 -8.70 -9.90
N LYS A 84 13.87 -9.18 -8.68
CA LYS A 84 13.89 -10.62 -8.38
C LYS A 84 12.47 -11.20 -8.25
N PHE A 85 11.54 -10.46 -7.65
CA PHE A 85 10.24 -10.99 -7.24
C PHE A 85 9.05 -10.43 -8.01
N ASP A 86 9.25 -9.66 -9.05
CA ASP A 86 8.18 -9.00 -9.78
C ASP A 86 7.73 -7.67 -9.14
N ASN A 87 7.10 -6.83 -9.94
CA ASN A 87 6.60 -5.54 -9.48
C ASN A 87 5.09 -5.43 -9.71
N PRO A 88 4.26 -5.67 -8.69
CA PRO A 88 2.81 -5.57 -8.81
C PRO A 88 2.29 -4.14 -8.68
N TYR A 89 3.16 -3.17 -8.43
CA TYR A 89 2.75 -1.82 -8.08
C TYR A 89 2.65 -0.91 -9.31
N ASP A 90 1.55 -0.16 -9.40
CA ASP A 90 1.39 0.90 -10.39
C ASP A 90 2.36 2.05 -10.11
N LEU A 91 2.60 2.30 -8.84
CA LEU A 91 3.34 3.44 -8.35
C LEU A 91 3.98 3.05 -7.02
N ILE A 92 5.21 3.45 -6.78
CA ILE A 92 5.89 3.15 -5.53
C ILE A 92 6.41 4.42 -4.88
N ILE A 93 5.93 4.70 -3.68
CA ILE A 93 6.40 5.81 -2.86
C ILE A 93 7.57 5.30 -2.02
N HIS A 94 8.69 6.02 -2.04
CA HIS A 94 9.87 5.68 -1.23
C HIS A 94 9.82 6.48 0.07
N ASP A 95 9.32 5.86 1.12
CA ASP A 95 9.18 6.47 2.45
C ASP A 95 10.35 6.06 3.34
N PHE A 96 11.54 6.56 2.99
CA PHE A 96 12.79 6.16 3.63
C PHE A 96 12.78 6.40 5.14
N LYS A 97 12.23 7.54 5.57
CA LYS A 97 12.18 7.91 6.99
C LYS A 97 10.97 7.30 7.71
N GLY A 98 10.00 6.81 6.95
CA GLY A 98 8.78 6.25 7.53
C GLY A 98 7.78 7.30 8.02
N THR A 99 7.91 8.55 7.58
CA THR A 99 7.02 9.64 8.06
C THR A 99 5.59 9.48 7.55
N LEU A 100 5.42 9.12 6.27
CA LEU A 100 4.08 8.89 5.73
C LEU A 100 3.44 7.66 6.39
N ALA A 101 4.20 6.60 6.55
CA ALA A 101 3.72 5.40 7.22
C ALA A 101 3.29 5.70 8.66
N LEU A 102 4.07 6.51 9.36
CA LEU A 102 3.72 6.93 10.72
C LEU A 102 2.40 7.68 10.75
N ASP A 103 2.21 8.62 9.81
CA ASP A 103 0.96 9.40 9.70
C ASP A 103 -0.24 8.49 9.43
N LEU A 104 -0.04 7.39 8.71
CA LEU A 104 -1.10 6.42 8.43
C LEU A 104 -1.36 5.46 9.60
N GLY A 105 -0.56 5.52 10.65
CA GLY A 105 -0.69 4.63 11.78
C GLY A 105 -0.01 3.28 11.58
N VAL A 106 0.93 3.19 10.63
CA VAL A 106 1.68 1.96 10.36
C VAL A 106 2.66 1.70 11.50
N THR A 107 2.71 0.46 11.97
CA THR A 107 3.63 0.02 13.01
C THR A 107 4.71 -0.93 12.50
N GLY A 108 4.58 -1.39 11.27
CA GLY A 108 5.56 -2.29 10.67
C GLY A 108 5.14 -2.69 9.26
N ALA A 109 5.79 -3.69 8.71
CA ALA A 109 5.46 -4.24 7.39
C ALA A 109 5.26 -5.75 7.51
N PRO A 110 4.37 -6.35 6.72
CA PRO A 110 3.50 -5.67 5.78
C PRO A 110 2.22 -5.13 6.44
N GLU A 111 1.68 -4.07 5.89
CA GLU A 111 0.34 -3.58 6.22
C GLU A 111 -0.33 -3.17 4.92
N THR A 112 -1.64 -3.31 4.85
CA THR A 112 -2.38 -3.03 3.61
C THR A 112 -3.63 -2.22 3.92
N PHE A 113 -3.85 -1.19 3.11
CA PHE A 113 -4.98 -0.28 3.23
C PHE A 113 -5.82 -0.33 1.95
N LEU A 114 -7.12 -0.23 2.10
CA LEU A 114 -8.03 0.02 0.99
C LEU A 114 -8.40 1.49 1.04
N VAL A 115 -8.11 2.20 -0.04
CA VAL A 115 -8.33 3.65 -0.12
C VAL A 115 -9.40 3.94 -1.15
N ASN A 116 -10.38 4.75 -0.77
CA ASN A 116 -11.47 5.19 -1.63
C ASN A 116 -11.46 6.73 -1.66
N ASN A 117 -11.02 7.30 -2.79
CA ASN A 117 -10.94 8.75 -2.98
C ASN A 117 -10.23 9.48 -1.83
N GLY A 118 -9.03 9.00 -1.49
CA GLY A 118 -8.20 9.59 -0.43
C GLY A 118 -8.61 9.24 0.99
N LYS A 119 -9.59 8.35 1.14
CA LYS A 119 -10.12 7.94 2.45
C LYS A 119 -9.84 6.47 2.68
N VAL A 120 -9.20 6.14 3.79
CA VAL A 120 -8.96 4.75 4.18
C VAL A 120 -10.29 4.14 4.64
N VAL A 121 -10.69 3.05 4.00
CA VAL A 121 -11.94 2.35 4.34
C VAL A 121 -11.71 0.94 4.88
N ALA A 122 -10.48 0.42 4.78
CA ALA A 122 -10.09 -0.83 5.41
C ALA A 122 -8.58 -0.83 5.65
N HIS A 123 -8.15 -1.55 6.67
CA HIS A 123 -6.76 -1.65 7.05
C HIS A 123 -6.49 -3.03 7.64
N TYR A 124 -5.45 -3.68 7.16
CA TYR A 124 -5.05 -4.99 7.68
C TYR A 124 -3.56 -5.01 8.01
N GLN A 125 -3.23 -5.42 9.22
CA GLN A 125 -1.85 -5.59 9.66
C GLN A 125 -1.44 -7.05 9.52
N GLY A 126 -0.48 -7.32 8.65
CA GLY A 126 -0.01 -8.66 8.36
C GLY A 126 -0.09 -8.96 6.86
N GLU A 127 0.25 -10.18 6.49
CA GLU A 127 0.24 -10.56 5.08
C GLU A 127 -1.18 -10.74 4.55
N VAL A 128 -1.39 -10.29 3.32
CA VAL A 128 -2.65 -10.50 2.61
C VAL A 128 -2.52 -11.80 1.81
N ASN A 129 -3.54 -12.63 1.95
CA ASN A 129 -3.71 -13.86 1.18
C ASN A 129 -5.15 -13.95 0.74
N GLN A 130 -5.54 -15.05 0.10
CA GLN A 130 -6.90 -15.21 -0.41
C GLN A 130 -7.95 -15.09 0.71
N THR A 131 -7.68 -15.67 1.87
CA THR A 131 -8.60 -15.63 3.01
C THR A 131 -8.78 -14.20 3.51
N VAL A 132 -7.69 -13.48 3.73
CA VAL A 132 -7.74 -12.08 4.18
C VAL A 132 -8.45 -11.22 3.14
N TRP A 133 -8.15 -11.40 1.87
CA TRP A 133 -8.80 -10.65 0.80
C TRP A 133 -10.32 -10.86 0.83
N ASN A 134 -10.75 -12.10 0.93
CA ASN A 134 -12.18 -12.45 0.94
C ASN A 134 -12.91 -11.96 2.17
N GLU A 135 -12.23 -11.90 3.31
CA GLU A 135 -12.87 -11.56 4.58
C GLU A 135 -12.77 -10.08 4.94
N VAL A 136 -11.71 -9.40 4.53
CA VAL A 136 -11.43 -8.02 4.93
C VAL A 136 -11.73 -7.01 3.80
N PHE A 137 -11.22 -7.28 2.60
CA PHE A 137 -11.26 -6.28 1.52
C PHE A 137 -12.43 -6.44 0.58
N GLN A 138 -12.66 -7.65 0.08
CA GLN A 138 -13.71 -7.88 -0.91
C GLN A 138 -15.11 -7.46 -0.43
N PRO A 139 -15.52 -7.70 0.84
CA PRO A 139 -16.83 -7.27 1.28
C PRO A 139 -17.01 -5.74 1.23
N ILE A 140 -15.97 -4.98 1.54
CA ILE A 140 -16.01 -3.51 1.49
C ILE A 140 -16.03 -3.02 0.05
N ILE A 141 -15.24 -3.65 -0.81
CA ILE A 141 -15.23 -3.33 -2.25
C ILE A 141 -16.64 -3.52 -2.82
N ASN A 142 -17.28 -4.63 -2.47
CA ASN A 142 -18.64 -4.92 -2.94
C ASN A 142 -19.68 -3.95 -2.37
N SER A 143 -19.64 -3.71 -1.06
CA SER A 143 -20.66 -2.88 -0.40
C SER A 143 -20.57 -1.41 -0.81
N LYS A 144 -19.37 -0.92 -1.09
CA LYS A 144 -19.15 0.47 -1.51
C LYS A 144 -19.06 0.61 -3.03
N ASN A 145 -19.18 -0.49 -3.76
CA ASN A 145 -19.11 -0.51 -5.23
C ASN A 145 -17.83 0.16 -5.75
N LEU A 146 -16.69 -0.22 -5.19
CA LEU A 146 -15.40 0.37 -5.56
C LEU A 146 -14.87 -0.18 -6.87
N SER A 147 -14.17 0.69 -7.62
CA SER A 147 -13.49 0.32 -8.84
C SER A 147 -11.99 0.49 -8.65
N LEU A 148 -11.28 -0.64 -8.57
CA LEU A 148 -9.83 -0.67 -8.31
C LEU A 148 -9.00 -0.86 -9.59
N LYS A 149 -9.55 -0.50 -10.72
CA LYS A 149 -8.87 -0.66 -12.01
C LYS A 149 -8.13 0.56 -12.48
#